data_9cee9b4aa9d4afc9e0ddc93a968d650c
#
_entry.id   9cee9b4aa9d4afc9e0ddc93a968d650c
#
_cell.length_a   1.000
_cell.length_b   1.000
_cell.length_c   1.000
_cell.angle_alpha   90.00
_cell.angle_beta   90.00
_cell.angle_gamma   90.00
#
_symmetry.space_group_name_H-M   'P 1'
#
loop_
_entity.id
_entity.type
_entity.pdbx_description
1 polymer ?
#
loop_
_entity_poly.entity_id
_entity_poly.type
_entity_poly.pdbx_seq_one_letter_code
_entity_poly.pdbx_strand_id
1 'polypeptide(L)'
;MNKNPEIAAIGFASVGHTLCHLLTLLFPTVLLVLEVEMDLSFKELAALAVPAAFLFGAGALPAGWLGDRWCKTRLLEIYFYGTGSFTILTGFAETPMMLAFGLSGIGLFASIYHPVGMSWLVSRTSKTGTALGLNGLFGSLGFVLAPLVAGSLTGLWSWRFAFIVPGIVCLFVGILFSIALRIFLDDVQKPVQKAAYESSSAKKIWMTFGLMGTALLLTGMFHQIVQFSLPKDFDLRVLFTSGSLLGTGSMVALVYAAGAMGQLLCGRLADRYSERQLYLSLFLFTVPSVALASQLTEIPLVLSMMLVVFLSTGALPVENTLLVRYAPSHRHGLVFGSKFLLGFGFSALGIYLSGWIYELSGSFIWLYGLLVLLALAVAVIAFLLPGQRVLQPA
;
A
#
# COMPACT_ATOMS: atom_id res chain seq x y z
N MET A 1 -10.79 27.48 22.94
CA MET A 1 -10.71 26.14 22.34
C MET A 1 -9.53 25.41 22.95
N ASN A 2 -9.78 24.30 23.68
CA ASN A 2 -8.72 23.47 24.25
C ASN A 2 -7.94 22.82 23.09
N LYS A 3 -6.77 23.38 22.77
CA LYS A 3 -5.89 22.85 21.71
C LYS A 3 -5.25 21.57 22.25
N ASN A 4 -5.78 20.41 21.86
CA ASN A 4 -5.18 19.13 22.21
C ASN A 4 -4.19 18.73 21.10
N PRO A 5 -2.87 18.88 21.30
CA PRO A 5 -1.86 18.58 20.29
C PRO A 5 -1.85 17.10 19.86
N GLU A 6 -2.29 16.20 20.76
CA GLU A 6 -2.44 14.77 20.43
C GLU A 6 -3.52 14.52 19.38
N ILE A 7 -4.69 15.17 19.52
CA ILE A 7 -5.78 15.04 18.52
C ILE A 7 -5.34 15.59 17.16
N ALA A 8 -4.65 16.74 17.15
CA ALA A 8 -4.14 17.31 15.92
C ALA A 8 -3.07 16.40 15.25
N ALA A 9 -2.18 15.80 16.03
CA ALA A 9 -1.20 14.86 15.53
C ALA A 9 -1.86 13.62 14.90
N ILE A 10 -2.87 13.06 15.56
CA ILE A 10 -3.67 11.94 15.02
C ILE A 10 -4.36 12.37 13.71
N GLY A 11 -4.96 13.55 13.68
CA GLY A 11 -5.65 14.07 12.50
C GLY A 11 -4.71 14.23 11.29
N PHE A 12 -3.60 14.93 11.45
CA PHE A 12 -2.63 15.13 10.36
C PHE A 12 -1.98 13.82 9.90
N ALA A 13 -1.63 12.91 10.82
CA ALA A 13 -1.12 11.61 10.45
C ALA A 13 -2.17 10.81 9.66
N SER A 14 -3.41 10.79 10.12
CA SER A 14 -4.49 10.04 9.46
C SER A 14 -4.80 10.57 8.06
N VAL A 15 -4.93 11.89 7.90
CA VAL A 15 -5.12 12.54 6.59
C VAL A 15 -3.90 12.30 5.69
N GLY A 16 -2.68 12.41 6.24
CA GLY A 16 -1.47 12.08 5.51
C GLY A 16 -1.47 10.62 5.01
N HIS A 17 -1.93 9.66 5.80
CA HIS A 17 -2.03 8.26 5.38
C HIS A 17 -3.04 8.06 4.23
N THR A 18 -4.20 8.72 4.33
CA THR A 18 -5.19 8.73 3.24
C THR A 18 -4.58 9.28 1.96
N LEU A 19 -3.94 10.45 2.02
CA LEU A 19 -3.32 11.08 0.85
C LEU A 19 -2.18 10.23 0.27
N CYS A 20 -1.38 9.57 1.11
CA CYS A 20 -0.32 8.68 0.67
C CYS A 20 -0.85 7.60 -0.29
N HIS A 21 -1.88 6.87 0.12
CA HIS A 21 -2.45 5.80 -0.71
C HIS A 21 -3.33 6.34 -1.85
N LEU A 22 -4.10 7.39 -1.60
CA LEU A 22 -4.92 8.02 -2.64
C LEU A 22 -4.04 8.45 -3.82
N LEU A 23 -2.99 9.23 -3.57
CA LEU A 23 -2.18 9.82 -4.65
C LEU A 23 -1.35 8.77 -5.40
N THR A 24 -0.86 7.75 -4.71
CA THR A 24 -0.09 6.66 -5.35
C THR A 24 -0.96 5.70 -6.17
N LEU A 25 -2.28 5.67 -5.95
CA LEU A 25 -3.22 4.75 -6.60
C LEU A 25 -4.19 5.41 -7.60
N LEU A 26 -4.00 6.70 -7.93
CA LEU A 26 -4.79 7.37 -8.99
C LEU A 26 -4.55 6.75 -10.36
N PHE A 27 -3.29 6.45 -10.67
CA PHE A 27 -2.85 6.07 -12.01
C PHE A 27 -3.53 4.80 -12.57
N PRO A 28 -3.73 3.70 -11.81
CA PRO A 28 -4.35 2.48 -12.34
C PRO A 28 -5.77 2.68 -12.92
N THR A 29 -6.53 3.65 -12.42
CA THR A 29 -7.86 3.97 -12.98
C THR A 29 -7.75 4.95 -14.14
N VAL A 30 -6.83 5.92 -14.06
CA VAL A 30 -6.59 6.92 -15.12
C VAL A 30 -6.01 6.28 -16.38
N LEU A 31 -5.23 5.22 -16.26
CA LEU A 31 -4.59 4.55 -17.40
C LEU A 31 -5.58 4.10 -18.48
N LEU A 32 -6.85 3.82 -18.13
CA LEU A 32 -7.89 3.43 -19.09
C LEU A 32 -8.12 4.49 -20.17
N VAL A 33 -7.96 5.76 -19.83
CA VAL A 33 -8.06 6.87 -20.79
C VAL A 33 -6.72 7.13 -21.47
N LEU A 34 -5.62 6.97 -20.75
CA LEU A 34 -4.28 7.21 -21.29
C LEU A 34 -3.88 6.23 -22.39
N GLU A 35 -4.43 5.01 -22.40
CA GLU A 35 -4.27 4.07 -23.52
C GLU A 35 -4.70 4.71 -24.85
N VAL A 36 -5.80 5.45 -24.83
CA VAL A 36 -6.35 6.11 -26.02
C VAL A 36 -5.71 7.48 -26.26
N GLU A 37 -5.59 8.31 -25.24
CA GLU A 37 -5.10 9.69 -25.40
C GLU A 37 -3.60 9.78 -25.71
N MET A 38 -2.80 8.84 -25.22
CA MET A 38 -1.35 8.80 -25.49
C MET A 38 -0.94 7.76 -26.51
N ASP A 39 -1.90 6.97 -27.05
CA ASP A 39 -1.64 5.86 -27.97
C ASP A 39 -0.59 4.87 -27.41
N LEU A 40 -0.79 4.48 -26.14
CA LEU A 40 0.10 3.58 -25.41
C LEU A 40 -0.61 2.29 -25.05
N SER A 41 0.09 1.16 -25.20
CA SER A 41 -0.40 -0.13 -24.72
C SER A 41 -0.43 -0.20 -23.19
N PHE A 42 -1.23 -1.13 -22.65
CA PHE A 42 -1.27 -1.40 -21.20
C PHE A 42 0.11 -1.74 -20.63
N LYS A 43 0.96 -2.45 -21.39
CA LYS A 43 2.35 -2.77 -21.02
C LYS A 43 3.22 -1.52 -20.94
N GLU A 44 3.12 -0.61 -21.91
CA GLU A 44 3.89 0.63 -21.88
C GLU A 44 3.49 1.49 -20.69
N LEU A 45 2.20 1.63 -20.42
CA LEU A 45 1.70 2.33 -19.24
C LEU A 45 2.14 1.65 -17.92
N ALA A 46 2.15 0.31 -17.89
CA ALA A 46 2.70 -0.44 -16.75
C ALA A 46 4.18 -0.12 -16.55
N ALA A 47 4.97 -0.11 -17.61
CA ALA A 47 6.41 0.22 -17.53
C ALA A 47 6.66 1.63 -16.96
N LEU A 48 5.81 2.62 -17.31
CA LEU A 48 5.90 4.00 -16.77
C LEU A 48 5.60 4.06 -15.25
N ALA A 49 4.80 3.13 -14.70
CA ALA A 49 4.46 3.08 -13.28
C ALA A 49 5.53 2.38 -12.41
N VAL A 50 6.35 1.49 -12.99
CA VAL A 50 7.36 0.71 -12.25
C VAL A 50 8.33 1.59 -11.45
N PRO A 51 8.93 2.66 -12.02
CA PRO A 51 9.84 3.52 -11.26
C PRO A 51 9.18 4.16 -10.04
N ALA A 52 7.90 4.56 -10.16
CA ALA A 52 7.15 5.14 -9.05
C ALA A 52 6.99 4.15 -7.88
N ALA A 53 6.56 2.92 -8.16
CA ALA A 53 6.39 1.88 -7.16
C ALA A 53 7.74 1.46 -6.56
N PHE A 54 8.80 1.35 -7.38
CA PHE A 54 10.15 1.07 -6.90
C PHE A 54 10.64 2.15 -5.93
N LEU A 55 10.52 3.42 -6.30
CA LEU A 55 10.95 4.56 -5.48
C LEU A 55 10.12 4.67 -4.20
N PHE A 56 8.84 4.33 -4.23
CA PHE A 56 7.99 4.27 -3.03
C PHE A 56 8.53 3.27 -2.00
N GLY A 57 8.92 2.08 -2.44
CA GLY A 57 9.51 1.07 -1.55
C GLY A 57 10.96 1.38 -1.16
N ALA A 58 11.83 1.69 -2.14
CA ALA A 58 13.25 1.92 -1.93
C ALA A 58 13.52 3.20 -1.12
N GLY A 59 12.74 4.26 -1.35
CA GLY A 59 12.84 5.52 -0.65
C GLY A 59 12.48 5.45 0.83
N ALA A 60 11.70 4.44 1.25
CA ALA A 60 11.34 4.26 2.65
C ALA A 60 12.55 3.98 3.57
N LEU A 61 13.58 3.29 3.07
CA LEU A 61 14.81 3.04 3.84
C LEU A 61 15.57 4.33 4.19
N PRO A 62 15.99 5.18 3.21
CA PRO A 62 16.65 6.43 3.52
C PRO A 62 15.74 7.41 4.27
N ALA A 63 14.43 7.43 4.01
CA ALA A 63 13.49 8.26 4.74
C ALA A 63 13.42 7.88 6.23
N GLY A 64 13.36 6.59 6.54
CA GLY A 64 13.40 6.09 7.91
C GLY A 64 14.71 6.43 8.62
N TRP A 65 15.85 6.17 7.95
CA TRP A 65 17.17 6.50 8.46
C TRP A 65 17.33 8.01 8.74
N LEU A 66 16.81 8.85 7.85
CA LEU A 66 16.84 10.29 8.01
C LEU A 66 15.88 10.74 9.13
N GLY A 67 14.69 10.11 9.26
CA GLY A 67 13.73 10.37 10.31
C GLY A 67 14.23 10.09 11.72
N ASP A 68 15.18 9.16 11.87
CA ASP A 68 15.85 8.88 13.14
C ASP A 68 16.94 9.89 13.51
N ARG A 69 17.46 10.65 12.54
CA ARG A 69 18.61 11.56 12.69
C ARG A 69 18.26 13.03 12.51
N TRP A 70 17.19 13.30 11.80
CA TRP A 70 16.71 14.63 11.50
C TRP A 70 15.30 14.85 12.03
N CYS A 71 14.74 16.04 11.79
CA CYS A 71 13.42 16.45 12.24
C CYS A 71 12.30 15.74 11.46
N LYS A 72 11.51 14.90 12.14
CA LYS A 72 10.40 14.16 11.54
C LYS A 72 9.34 15.07 10.95
N THR A 73 9.04 16.19 11.60
CA THR A 73 8.06 17.16 11.12
C THR A 73 8.50 17.82 9.83
N ARG A 74 9.80 18.13 9.65
CA ARG A 74 10.33 18.63 8.39
C ARG A 74 10.24 17.62 7.25
N LEU A 75 10.48 16.35 7.55
CA LEU A 75 10.29 15.28 6.57
C LEU A 75 8.82 15.12 6.18
N LEU A 76 7.88 15.30 7.11
CA LEU A 76 6.45 15.30 6.78
C LEU A 76 6.04 16.53 5.97
N GLU A 77 6.64 17.70 6.19
CA GLU A 77 6.45 18.85 5.30
C GLU A 77 6.94 18.53 3.88
N ILE A 78 8.14 17.93 3.75
CA ILE A 78 8.70 17.50 2.45
C ILE A 78 7.78 16.45 1.80
N TYR A 79 7.20 15.51 2.59
CA TYR A 79 6.22 14.57 2.09
C TYR A 79 5.00 15.29 1.47
N PHE A 80 4.34 16.18 2.20
CA PHE A 80 3.14 16.86 1.70
C PHE A 80 3.44 17.73 0.48
N TYR A 81 4.49 18.56 0.56
CA TYR A 81 4.84 19.47 -0.53
C TYR A 81 5.38 18.73 -1.75
N GLY A 82 6.26 17.75 -1.55
CA GLY A 82 6.83 16.96 -2.65
C GLY A 82 5.77 16.11 -3.35
N THR A 83 5.01 15.32 -2.59
CA THR A 83 3.97 14.47 -3.18
C THR A 83 2.90 15.31 -3.88
N GLY A 84 2.41 16.37 -3.24
CA GLY A 84 1.40 17.25 -3.82
C GLY A 84 1.89 17.95 -5.10
N SER A 85 3.11 18.48 -5.12
CA SER A 85 3.69 19.15 -6.30
C SER A 85 3.86 18.17 -7.46
N PHE A 86 4.41 16.98 -7.23
CA PHE A 86 4.59 15.99 -8.27
C PHE A 86 3.26 15.40 -8.77
N THR A 87 2.25 15.33 -7.90
CA THR A 87 0.89 14.96 -8.34
C THR A 87 0.33 16.02 -9.30
N ILE A 88 0.47 17.30 -8.99
CA ILE A 88 0.05 18.38 -9.90
C ILE A 88 0.85 18.33 -11.21
N LEU A 89 2.17 18.18 -11.14
CA LEU A 89 3.03 18.08 -12.33
C LEU A 89 2.63 16.90 -13.23
N THR A 90 2.22 15.77 -12.64
CA THR A 90 1.71 14.61 -13.38
C THR A 90 0.48 14.98 -14.22
N GLY A 91 -0.42 15.82 -13.69
CA GLY A 91 -1.59 16.30 -14.42
C GLY A 91 -1.27 17.21 -15.61
N PHE A 92 -0.06 17.77 -15.67
CA PHE A 92 0.43 18.56 -16.81
C PHE A 92 1.32 17.79 -17.77
N ALA A 93 1.42 16.44 -17.62
CA ALA A 93 2.23 15.64 -18.52
C ALA A 93 1.67 15.64 -19.95
N GLU A 94 2.53 15.94 -20.91
CA GLU A 94 2.22 15.93 -22.35
C GLU A 94 2.88 14.75 -23.07
N THR A 95 3.88 14.14 -22.44
CA THR A 95 4.62 13.00 -22.98
C THR A 95 4.68 11.85 -21.99
N PRO A 96 4.86 10.60 -22.45
CA PRO A 96 5.04 9.44 -21.57
C PRO A 96 6.20 9.63 -20.57
N MET A 97 7.28 10.29 -20.99
CA MET A 97 8.44 10.54 -20.11
C MET A 97 8.10 11.53 -18.98
N MET A 98 7.34 12.61 -19.26
CA MET A 98 6.85 13.52 -18.25
C MET A 98 5.90 12.83 -17.27
N LEU A 99 5.04 11.94 -17.76
CA LEU A 99 4.15 11.14 -16.92
C LEU A 99 4.96 10.23 -15.99
N ALA A 100 5.95 9.49 -16.51
CA ALA A 100 6.83 8.64 -15.72
C ALA A 100 7.62 9.44 -14.66
N PHE A 101 8.12 10.62 -15.02
CA PHE A 101 8.83 11.51 -14.10
C PHE A 101 7.90 12.00 -12.97
N GLY A 102 6.69 12.44 -13.31
CA GLY A 102 5.69 12.87 -12.34
C GLY A 102 5.30 11.75 -11.37
N LEU A 103 4.95 10.56 -11.90
CA LEU A 103 4.63 9.38 -11.10
C LEU A 103 5.80 8.96 -10.20
N SER A 104 7.04 8.99 -10.72
CA SER A 104 8.25 8.67 -9.96
C SER A 104 8.45 9.62 -8.79
N GLY A 105 8.20 10.91 -8.99
CA GLY A 105 8.23 11.91 -7.92
C GLY A 105 7.16 11.67 -6.85
N ILE A 106 5.92 11.32 -7.26
CA ILE A 106 4.88 10.91 -6.30
C ILE A 106 5.39 9.74 -5.46
N GLY A 107 5.89 8.67 -6.08
CA GLY A 107 6.41 7.51 -5.37
C GLY A 107 7.54 7.86 -4.39
N LEU A 108 8.52 8.65 -4.86
CA LEU A 108 9.67 9.06 -4.05
C LEU A 108 9.25 9.84 -2.79
N PHE A 109 8.43 10.87 -2.93
CA PHE A 109 8.04 11.68 -1.78
C PHE A 109 7.02 10.98 -0.88
N ALA A 110 6.10 10.18 -1.44
CA ALA A 110 5.17 9.36 -0.67
C ALA A 110 5.87 8.30 0.19
N SER A 111 7.05 7.81 -0.21
CA SER A 111 7.87 6.85 0.55
C SER A 111 8.21 7.31 1.98
N ILE A 112 8.23 8.63 2.20
CA ILE A 112 8.54 9.25 3.50
C ILE A 112 7.46 8.93 4.53
N TYR A 113 6.20 8.83 4.10
CA TYR A 113 5.08 8.78 5.05
C TYR A 113 5.15 7.59 6.01
N HIS A 114 5.33 6.38 5.51
CA HIS A 114 5.25 5.18 6.36
C HIS A 114 6.31 5.15 7.49
N PRO A 115 7.60 5.31 7.22
CA PRO A 115 8.59 5.26 8.29
C PRO A 115 8.54 6.50 9.21
N VAL A 116 8.29 7.67 8.63
CA VAL A 116 8.36 8.93 9.38
C VAL A 116 7.03 9.29 10.04
N GLY A 117 5.92 9.23 9.29
CA GLY A 117 4.59 9.61 9.77
C GLY A 117 4.10 8.71 10.89
N MET A 118 4.27 7.39 10.76
CA MET A 118 3.88 6.45 11.81
C MET A 118 4.75 6.62 13.08
N SER A 119 6.06 6.78 12.92
CA SER A 119 6.96 7.00 14.07
C SER A 119 6.72 8.36 14.74
N TRP A 120 6.36 9.40 13.97
CA TRP A 120 5.95 10.69 14.50
C TRP A 120 4.64 10.59 15.29
N LEU A 121 3.63 9.91 14.76
CA LEU A 121 2.35 9.66 15.43
C LEU A 121 2.55 8.96 16.79
N VAL A 122 3.33 7.86 16.81
CA VAL A 122 3.64 7.11 18.03
C VAL A 122 4.30 8.00 19.10
N SER A 123 5.20 8.90 18.69
CA SER A 123 5.88 9.82 19.62
C SER A 123 4.97 10.90 20.22
N ARG A 124 3.78 11.12 19.64
CA ARG A 124 2.84 12.20 20.00
C ARG A 124 1.58 11.73 20.71
N THR A 125 1.38 10.42 20.82
CA THR A 125 0.15 9.86 21.38
C THR A 125 0.39 9.10 22.67
N SER A 126 -0.57 9.17 23.60
CA SER A 126 -0.57 8.41 24.83
C SER A 126 -1.14 7.00 24.64
N LYS A 127 -2.12 6.83 23.73
CA LYS A 127 -2.80 5.57 23.39
C LYS A 127 -2.36 5.10 22.00
N THR A 128 -1.12 4.64 21.89
CA THR A 128 -0.46 4.28 20.64
C THR A 128 -1.27 3.29 19.79
N GLY A 129 -1.81 2.23 20.39
CA GLY A 129 -2.60 1.22 19.67
C GLY A 129 -3.85 1.81 19.02
N THR A 130 -4.60 2.65 19.74
CA THR A 130 -5.80 3.33 19.20
C THR A 130 -5.43 4.30 18.08
N ALA A 131 -4.35 5.07 18.27
CA ALA A 131 -3.89 6.03 17.26
C ALA A 131 -3.42 5.34 15.97
N LEU A 132 -2.65 4.26 16.08
CA LEU A 132 -2.22 3.45 14.93
C LEU A 132 -3.39 2.74 14.25
N GLY A 133 -4.36 2.24 15.01
CA GLY A 133 -5.57 1.62 14.47
C GLY A 133 -6.39 2.61 13.66
N LEU A 134 -6.62 3.83 14.18
CA LEU A 134 -7.30 4.90 13.46
C LEU A 134 -6.52 5.32 12.22
N ASN A 135 -5.22 5.52 12.34
CA ASN A 135 -4.34 5.85 11.21
C ASN A 135 -4.41 4.77 10.11
N GLY A 136 -4.43 3.48 10.46
CA GLY A 136 -4.58 2.37 9.53
C GLY A 136 -5.92 2.39 8.79
N LEU A 137 -7.03 2.73 9.50
CA LEU A 137 -8.33 2.91 8.88
C LEU A 137 -8.33 4.02 7.82
N PHE A 138 -7.68 5.15 8.12
CA PHE A 138 -7.53 6.25 7.18
C PHE A 138 -6.62 5.88 5.99
N GLY A 139 -5.60 5.04 6.19
CA GLY A 139 -4.82 4.46 5.09
C GLY A 139 -5.70 3.64 4.15
N SER A 140 -6.54 2.77 4.71
CA SER A 140 -7.51 1.99 3.92
C SER A 140 -8.51 2.87 3.17
N LEU A 141 -8.93 4.00 3.76
CA LEU A 141 -9.79 4.99 3.09
C LEU A 141 -9.10 5.57 1.84
N GLY A 142 -7.78 5.75 1.85
CA GLY A 142 -7.01 6.19 0.69
C GLY A 142 -7.13 5.22 -0.50
N PHE A 143 -7.09 3.91 -0.24
CA PHE A 143 -7.32 2.88 -1.27
C PHE A 143 -8.73 2.97 -1.87
N VAL A 144 -9.75 3.16 -1.04
CA VAL A 144 -11.16 3.27 -1.49
C VAL A 144 -11.38 4.55 -2.28
N LEU A 145 -10.83 5.67 -1.83
CA LEU A 145 -11.02 6.97 -2.47
C LEU A 145 -10.27 7.11 -3.79
N ALA A 146 -9.12 6.45 -3.97
CA ALA A 146 -8.29 6.60 -5.17
C ALA A 146 -9.06 6.30 -6.47
N PRO A 147 -9.68 5.14 -6.68
CA PRO A 147 -10.43 4.85 -7.89
C PRO A 147 -11.71 5.70 -8.03
N LEU A 148 -12.36 6.08 -6.93
CA LEU A 148 -13.53 6.97 -6.96
C LEU A 148 -13.14 8.37 -7.44
N VAL A 149 -12.09 8.95 -6.86
CA VAL A 149 -11.61 10.29 -7.21
C VAL A 149 -11.08 10.29 -8.64
N ALA A 150 -10.26 9.30 -9.00
CA ALA A 150 -9.73 9.15 -10.35
C ALA A 150 -10.85 9.00 -11.38
N GLY A 151 -11.79 8.09 -11.16
CA GLY A 151 -12.93 7.84 -12.06
C GLY A 151 -13.85 9.04 -12.18
N SER A 152 -14.19 9.70 -11.05
CA SER A 152 -15.07 10.88 -11.03
C SER A 152 -14.46 12.06 -11.77
N LEU A 153 -13.23 12.45 -11.41
CA LEU A 153 -12.59 13.64 -11.97
C LEU A 153 -12.23 13.45 -13.45
N THR A 154 -11.83 12.24 -13.83
CA THR A 154 -11.57 11.92 -15.24
C THR A 154 -12.86 11.92 -16.06
N GLY A 155 -13.92 11.32 -15.53
CA GLY A 155 -15.21 11.25 -16.24
C GLY A 155 -15.94 12.60 -16.35
N LEU A 156 -15.80 13.49 -15.35
CA LEU A 156 -16.45 14.80 -15.35
C LEU A 156 -15.70 15.86 -16.17
N TRP A 157 -14.39 15.79 -16.19
CA TRP A 157 -13.54 16.80 -16.81
C TRP A 157 -12.46 16.19 -17.70
N SER A 158 -11.34 15.74 -17.13
CA SER A 158 -10.28 15.00 -17.82
C SER A 158 -9.39 14.29 -16.81
N TRP A 159 -8.57 13.33 -17.27
CA TRP A 159 -7.60 12.63 -16.45
C TRP A 159 -6.59 13.55 -15.74
N ARG A 160 -6.33 14.73 -16.31
CA ARG A 160 -5.43 15.73 -15.73
C ARG A 160 -5.91 16.21 -14.37
N PHE A 161 -7.23 16.43 -14.23
CA PHE A 161 -7.84 16.86 -12.97
C PHE A 161 -7.81 15.76 -11.91
N ALA A 162 -7.76 14.49 -12.30
CA ALA A 162 -7.57 13.39 -11.36
C ALA A 162 -6.23 13.48 -10.60
N PHE A 163 -5.25 14.16 -11.15
CA PHE A 163 -3.98 14.46 -10.47
C PHE A 163 -3.95 15.88 -9.88
N ILE A 164 -4.36 16.88 -10.64
CA ILE A 164 -4.25 18.29 -10.22
C ILE A 164 -5.05 18.56 -8.94
N VAL A 165 -6.31 18.14 -8.88
CA VAL A 165 -7.18 18.43 -7.72
C VAL A 165 -6.69 17.76 -6.44
N PRO A 166 -6.42 16.46 -6.40
CA PRO A 166 -5.87 15.84 -5.18
C PRO A 166 -4.48 16.36 -4.81
N GLY A 167 -3.66 16.72 -5.79
CA GLY A 167 -2.36 17.35 -5.56
C GLY A 167 -2.49 18.70 -4.85
N ILE A 168 -3.44 19.55 -5.27
CA ILE A 168 -3.75 20.85 -4.59
C ILE A 168 -4.23 20.58 -3.16
N VAL A 169 -5.10 19.56 -2.95
CA VAL A 169 -5.55 19.19 -1.59
C VAL A 169 -4.37 18.77 -0.73
N CYS A 170 -3.43 18.01 -1.27
CA CYS A 170 -2.22 17.59 -0.54
C CYS A 170 -1.35 18.80 -0.14
N LEU A 171 -1.11 19.75 -1.06
CA LEU A 171 -0.39 20.98 -0.75
C LEU A 171 -1.12 21.80 0.32
N PHE A 172 -2.43 21.93 0.22
CA PHE A 172 -3.23 22.66 1.21
C PHE A 172 -3.12 22.03 2.61
N VAL A 173 -3.20 20.69 2.70
CA VAL A 173 -2.96 19.97 3.97
C VAL A 173 -1.54 20.22 4.49
N GLY A 174 -0.54 20.24 3.60
CA GLY A 174 0.84 20.58 3.95
C GLY A 174 0.99 21.99 4.54
N ILE A 175 0.31 22.99 3.97
CA ILE A 175 0.27 24.37 4.50
C ILE A 175 -0.38 24.39 5.89
N LEU A 176 -1.53 23.71 6.05
CA LEU A 176 -2.19 23.62 7.37
C LEU A 176 -1.31 22.91 8.41
N PHE A 177 -0.59 21.86 7.99
CA PHE A 177 0.36 21.17 8.85
C PHE A 177 1.51 22.10 9.29
N SER A 178 2.12 22.84 8.35
CA SER A 178 3.18 23.80 8.66
C SER A 178 2.71 24.93 9.60
N ILE A 179 1.47 25.40 9.43
CA ILE A 179 0.86 26.38 10.34
C ILE A 179 0.65 25.75 11.74
N ALA A 180 0.12 24.53 11.79
CA ALA A 180 -0.09 23.82 13.04
C ALA A 180 1.21 23.57 13.83
N LEU A 181 2.31 23.25 13.13
CA LEU A 181 3.64 23.12 13.73
C LEU A 181 4.09 24.42 14.42
N ARG A 182 3.85 25.56 13.80
CA ARG A 182 4.24 26.86 14.37
C ARG A 182 3.40 27.27 15.58
N ILE A 183 2.15 26.82 15.66
CA ILE A 183 1.19 27.31 16.67
C ILE A 183 1.11 26.40 17.89
N PHE A 184 1.18 25.06 17.72
CA PHE A 184 0.87 24.13 18.82
C PHE A 184 1.49 22.71 18.70
N LEU A 185 2.19 22.41 17.62
CA LEU A 185 2.86 21.11 17.46
C LEU A 185 4.38 21.30 17.60
N ASP A 186 4.86 21.58 18.82
CA ASP A 186 6.30 21.70 19.10
C ASP A 186 7.02 20.38 18.80
N ASP A 187 8.30 20.47 18.43
CA ASP A 187 9.13 19.33 18.04
C ASP A 187 9.67 18.57 19.28
N VAL A 188 8.77 18.13 20.17
CA VAL A 188 9.12 17.34 21.35
C VAL A 188 9.34 15.88 20.93
N GLN A 189 10.58 15.48 20.82
CA GLN A 189 10.95 14.06 20.63
C GLN A 189 10.98 13.36 21.99
N LYS A 190 10.05 12.42 22.21
CA LYS A 190 10.19 11.45 23.32
C LYS A 190 11.20 10.39 22.89
N PRO A 191 12.20 10.08 23.75
CA PRO A 191 13.15 9.00 23.43
C PRO A 191 12.40 7.67 23.28
N VAL A 192 12.66 6.95 22.18
CA VAL A 192 12.16 5.59 21.99
C VAL A 192 12.90 4.68 22.96
N GLN A 193 12.17 4.00 23.85
CA GLN A 193 12.75 3.01 24.75
C GLN A 193 13.34 1.85 23.96
N LYS A 194 14.63 1.59 24.15
CA LYS A 194 15.31 0.42 23.60
C LYS A 194 14.90 -0.82 24.41
N ALA A 195 14.23 -1.78 23.77
CA ALA A 195 13.92 -3.06 24.39
C ALA A 195 15.17 -3.93 24.55
N ALA A 196 15.22 -4.75 25.61
CA ALA A 196 16.32 -5.65 25.94
C ALA A 196 16.36 -6.86 24.96
N TYR A 197 17.56 -7.40 24.76
CA TYR A 197 17.89 -8.46 23.79
C TYR A 197 17.88 -9.85 24.44
N GLU A 198 17.29 -10.84 23.77
CA GLU A 198 17.47 -12.26 24.06
C GLU A 198 18.01 -13.02 22.82
N SER A 199 18.97 -13.91 23.06
CA SER A 199 19.76 -14.59 22.03
C SER A 199 19.10 -15.91 21.58
N SER A 200 18.80 -16.02 20.29
CA SER A 200 18.40 -17.26 19.62
C SER A 200 19.49 -17.73 18.64
N SER A 201 19.50 -19.04 18.29
CA SER A 201 20.46 -19.62 17.34
C SER A 201 20.49 -18.91 15.99
N ALA A 202 21.65 -18.40 15.59
CA ALA A 202 21.82 -17.59 14.37
C ALA A 202 21.31 -18.26 13.08
N LYS A 203 21.56 -19.55 12.86
CA LYS A 203 21.11 -20.29 11.66
C LYS A 203 19.60 -20.32 11.50
N LYS A 204 18.85 -20.51 12.60
CA LYS A 204 17.39 -20.57 12.58
C LYS A 204 16.77 -19.19 12.31
N ILE A 205 17.40 -18.15 12.84
CA ILE A 205 17.03 -16.76 12.59
C ILE A 205 17.13 -16.45 11.10
N TRP A 206 18.27 -16.71 10.45
CA TRP A 206 18.47 -16.40 9.04
C TRP A 206 17.52 -17.17 8.11
N MET A 207 17.21 -18.44 8.41
CA MET A 207 16.23 -19.20 7.64
C MET A 207 14.83 -18.58 7.76
N THR A 208 14.41 -18.20 8.96
CA THR A 208 13.09 -17.56 9.18
C THR A 208 13.01 -16.19 8.49
N PHE A 209 14.09 -15.41 8.52
CA PHE A 209 14.16 -14.15 7.80
C PHE A 209 14.11 -14.35 6.29
N GLY A 210 14.77 -15.36 5.74
CA GLY A 210 14.70 -15.70 4.32
C GLY A 210 13.26 -16.07 3.90
N LEU A 211 12.59 -16.92 4.67
CA LEU A 211 11.19 -17.29 4.43
C LEU A 211 10.26 -16.08 4.50
N MET A 212 10.37 -15.25 5.56
CA MET A 212 9.55 -14.04 5.70
C MET A 212 9.85 -13.02 4.60
N GLY A 213 11.12 -12.80 4.25
CA GLY A 213 11.50 -11.90 3.14
C GLY A 213 10.91 -12.34 1.81
N THR A 214 10.94 -13.65 1.53
CA THR A 214 10.31 -14.21 0.33
C THR A 214 8.79 -14.04 0.38
N ALA A 215 8.14 -14.31 1.53
CA ALA A 215 6.70 -14.08 1.68
C ALA A 215 6.33 -12.62 1.42
N LEU A 216 7.08 -11.66 1.99
CA LEU A 216 6.87 -10.22 1.79
C LEU A 216 6.96 -9.83 0.31
N LEU A 217 7.94 -10.34 -0.41
CA LEU A 217 8.10 -10.08 -1.84
C LEU A 217 6.91 -10.63 -2.64
N LEU A 218 6.53 -11.89 -2.40
CA LEU A 218 5.44 -12.55 -3.13
C LEU A 218 4.08 -11.92 -2.80
N THR A 219 3.81 -11.62 -1.53
CA THR A 219 2.60 -10.90 -1.11
C THR A 219 2.56 -9.49 -1.71
N GLY A 220 3.69 -8.79 -1.71
CA GLY A 220 3.81 -7.49 -2.36
C GLY A 220 3.54 -7.57 -3.86
N MET A 221 4.13 -8.53 -4.57
CA MET A 221 3.84 -8.76 -6.00
C MET A 221 2.35 -9.05 -6.24
N PHE A 222 1.74 -9.90 -5.41
CA PHE A 222 0.31 -10.19 -5.48
C PHE A 222 -0.52 -8.89 -5.39
N HIS A 223 -0.25 -8.05 -4.39
CA HIS A 223 -0.97 -6.78 -4.21
C HIS A 223 -0.71 -5.80 -5.35
N GLN A 224 0.53 -5.65 -5.83
CA GLN A 224 0.86 -4.76 -6.93
C GLN A 224 0.16 -5.17 -8.24
N ILE A 225 0.12 -6.48 -8.53
CA ILE A 225 -0.61 -7.02 -9.68
C ILE A 225 -2.10 -6.67 -9.56
N VAL A 226 -2.73 -7.00 -8.43
CA VAL A 226 -4.16 -6.73 -8.22
C VAL A 226 -4.46 -5.24 -8.31
N GLN A 227 -3.70 -4.39 -7.61
CA GLN A 227 -3.94 -2.95 -7.58
C GLN A 227 -3.79 -2.29 -8.95
N PHE A 228 -2.83 -2.75 -9.73
CA PHE A 228 -2.56 -2.18 -11.05
C PHE A 228 -3.55 -2.67 -12.12
N SER A 229 -3.87 -3.98 -12.14
CA SER A 229 -4.66 -4.58 -13.21
C SER A 229 -6.18 -4.54 -12.98
N LEU A 230 -6.64 -4.40 -11.72
CA LEU A 230 -8.06 -4.52 -11.38
C LEU A 230 -8.97 -3.53 -12.14
N PRO A 231 -8.63 -2.23 -12.30
CA PRO A 231 -9.46 -1.31 -13.08
C PRO A 231 -9.61 -1.75 -14.55
N LYS A 232 -8.51 -2.20 -15.19
CA LYS A 232 -8.53 -2.67 -16.57
C LYS A 232 -9.31 -3.97 -16.73
N ASP A 233 -9.13 -4.92 -15.80
CA ASP A 233 -9.87 -6.19 -15.79
C ASP A 233 -11.38 -5.94 -15.64
N PHE A 234 -11.77 -5.01 -14.75
CA PHE A 234 -13.18 -4.65 -14.56
C PHE A 234 -13.76 -3.90 -15.77
N ASP A 235 -13.03 -3.00 -16.38
CA ASP A 235 -13.48 -2.33 -17.60
C ASP A 235 -13.80 -3.31 -18.73
N LEU A 236 -13.04 -4.40 -18.82
CA LEU A 236 -13.22 -5.44 -19.85
C LEU A 236 -14.27 -6.50 -19.49
N ARG A 237 -14.47 -6.83 -18.21
CA ARG A 237 -15.24 -8.01 -17.79
C ARG A 237 -16.47 -7.68 -16.94
N VAL A 238 -16.67 -6.39 -16.59
CA VAL A 238 -17.84 -5.89 -15.87
C VAL A 238 -18.59 -4.92 -16.81
N LEU A 239 -19.32 -5.48 -17.78
CA LEU A 239 -19.84 -4.76 -18.93
C LEU A 239 -20.86 -3.67 -18.56
N PHE A 240 -21.62 -3.84 -17.45
CA PHE A 240 -22.60 -2.83 -17.03
C PHE A 240 -21.94 -1.52 -16.54
N THR A 241 -20.63 -1.51 -16.29
CA THR A 241 -19.87 -0.30 -15.96
C THR A 241 -18.83 0.06 -17.03
N SER A 242 -18.64 -0.79 -18.01
CA SER A 242 -17.66 -0.59 -19.09
C SER A 242 -17.91 0.74 -19.82
N GLY A 243 -16.82 1.47 -20.10
CA GLY A 243 -16.89 2.82 -20.67
C GLY A 243 -17.27 3.92 -19.68
N SER A 244 -17.60 3.58 -18.41
CA SER A 244 -17.85 4.54 -17.34
C SER A 244 -16.72 4.48 -16.31
N LEU A 245 -15.79 5.43 -16.36
CA LEU A 245 -14.67 5.50 -15.42
C LEU A 245 -15.13 5.59 -13.96
N LEU A 246 -16.23 6.33 -13.70
CA LEU A 246 -16.84 6.37 -12.37
C LEU A 246 -17.44 5.02 -12.00
N GLY A 247 -18.09 4.34 -12.95
CA GLY A 247 -18.64 2.99 -12.74
C GLY A 247 -17.55 1.99 -12.38
N THR A 248 -16.53 1.86 -13.21
CA THR A 248 -15.38 1.00 -12.98
C THR A 248 -14.66 1.35 -11.67
N GLY A 249 -14.39 2.65 -11.44
CA GLY A 249 -13.79 3.13 -10.19
C GLY A 249 -14.62 2.79 -8.94
N SER A 250 -15.96 2.83 -9.05
CA SER A 250 -16.85 2.46 -7.95
C SER A 250 -16.78 0.96 -7.62
N MET A 251 -16.70 0.09 -8.62
CA MET A 251 -16.53 -1.35 -8.41
C MET A 251 -15.18 -1.67 -7.77
N VAL A 252 -14.12 -1.03 -8.24
CA VAL A 252 -12.78 -1.15 -7.63
C VAL A 252 -12.79 -0.66 -6.17
N ALA A 253 -13.44 0.45 -5.89
CA ALA A 253 -13.57 0.98 -4.53
C ALA A 253 -14.31 0.01 -3.59
N LEU A 254 -15.36 -0.67 -4.05
CA LEU A 254 -16.05 -1.70 -3.27
C LEU A 254 -15.11 -2.87 -2.91
N VAL A 255 -14.27 -3.29 -3.85
CA VAL A 255 -13.25 -4.32 -3.61
C VAL A 255 -12.26 -3.87 -2.53
N TYR A 256 -11.77 -2.64 -2.59
CA TYR A 256 -10.86 -2.12 -1.57
C TYR A 256 -11.54 -1.88 -0.21
N ALA A 257 -12.83 -1.53 -0.20
CA ALA A 257 -13.59 -1.45 1.04
C ALA A 257 -13.70 -2.82 1.73
N ALA A 258 -13.89 -3.90 0.97
CA ALA A 258 -13.83 -5.26 1.50
C ALA A 258 -12.44 -5.58 2.08
N GLY A 259 -11.35 -5.15 1.44
CA GLY A 259 -9.99 -5.27 1.96
C GLY A 259 -9.79 -4.55 3.29
N ALA A 260 -10.32 -3.33 3.43
CA ALA A 260 -10.29 -2.58 4.68
C ALA A 260 -11.00 -3.33 5.82
N MET A 261 -12.17 -3.93 5.54
CA MET A 261 -12.87 -4.79 6.50
C MET A 261 -12.05 -6.02 6.87
N GLY A 262 -11.37 -6.64 5.89
CA GLY A 262 -10.46 -7.77 6.09
C GLY A 262 -9.34 -7.41 7.07
N GLN A 263 -8.68 -6.26 6.90
CA GLN A 263 -7.63 -5.78 7.82
C GLN A 263 -8.15 -5.62 9.25
N LEU A 264 -9.32 -5.01 9.43
CA LEU A 264 -9.91 -4.80 10.76
C LEU A 264 -10.26 -6.12 11.45
N LEU A 265 -10.86 -7.06 10.71
CA LEU A 265 -11.26 -8.35 11.26
C LEU A 265 -10.03 -9.22 11.56
N CYS A 266 -9.12 -9.39 10.59
CA CYS A 266 -7.96 -10.25 10.74
C CYS A 266 -6.95 -9.68 11.75
N GLY A 267 -6.86 -8.36 11.92
CA GLY A 267 -6.11 -7.74 13.01
C GLY A 267 -6.60 -8.19 14.39
N ARG A 268 -7.94 -8.20 14.60
CA ARG A 268 -8.53 -8.69 15.85
C ARG A 268 -8.39 -10.21 16.03
N LEU A 269 -8.44 -10.96 14.92
CA LEU A 269 -8.24 -12.41 14.95
C LEU A 269 -6.79 -12.77 15.29
N ALA A 270 -5.82 -11.99 14.86
CA ALA A 270 -4.40 -12.17 15.18
C ALA A 270 -4.11 -12.04 16.69
N ASP A 271 -4.94 -11.27 17.44
CA ASP A 271 -4.84 -11.18 18.90
C ASP A 271 -5.35 -12.43 19.62
N ARG A 272 -6.14 -13.28 18.95
CA ARG A 272 -6.83 -14.43 19.57
C ARG A 272 -6.34 -15.79 19.08
N TYR A 273 -5.84 -15.85 17.86
CA TYR A 273 -5.43 -17.07 17.19
C TYR A 273 -3.93 -17.05 16.87
N SER A 274 -3.38 -18.22 16.56
CA SER A 274 -2.00 -18.33 16.08
C SER A 274 -1.83 -17.57 14.76
N GLU A 275 -0.95 -16.55 14.75
CA GLU A 275 -0.71 -15.71 13.57
C GLU A 275 -0.25 -16.55 12.37
N ARG A 276 0.59 -17.59 12.61
CA ARG A 276 1.03 -18.51 11.56
C ARG A 276 -0.16 -19.28 10.94
N GLN A 277 -1.06 -19.81 11.78
CA GLN A 277 -2.22 -20.58 11.29
C GLN A 277 -3.18 -19.65 10.57
N LEU A 278 -3.42 -18.46 11.10
CA LEU A 278 -4.27 -17.46 10.46
C LEU A 278 -3.70 -17.02 9.10
N TYR A 279 -2.40 -16.73 9.04
CA TYR A 279 -1.71 -16.36 7.79
C TYR A 279 -1.82 -17.46 6.73
N LEU A 280 -1.56 -18.72 7.13
CA LEU A 280 -1.72 -19.89 6.28
C LEU A 280 -3.16 -20.03 5.77
N SER A 281 -4.16 -19.94 6.66
CA SER A 281 -5.57 -20.10 6.30
C SER A 281 -6.01 -19.03 5.31
N LEU A 282 -5.63 -17.77 5.53
CA LEU A 282 -5.98 -16.65 4.64
C LEU A 282 -5.49 -16.92 3.21
N PHE A 283 -4.24 -17.36 3.04
CA PHE A 283 -3.70 -17.66 1.71
C PHE A 283 -4.25 -18.95 1.11
N LEU A 284 -4.53 -19.99 1.92
CA LEU A 284 -5.21 -21.20 1.44
C LEU A 284 -6.61 -20.91 0.88
N PHE A 285 -7.36 -19.99 1.50
CA PHE A 285 -8.65 -19.54 0.96
C PHE A 285 -8.51 -18.55 -0.21
N THR A 286 -7.43 -17.77 -0.26
CA THR A 286 -7.15 -16.89 -1.40
C THR A 286 -6.94 -17.67 -2.70
N VAL A 287 -6.26 -18.82 -2.66
CA VAL A 287 -5.98 -19.66 -3.84
C VAL A 287 -7.25 -20.02 -4.62
N PRO A 288 -8.27 -20.69 -4.06
CA PRO A 288 -9.48 -21.01 -4.80
C PRO A 288 -10.30 -19.78 -5.17
N SER A 289 -10.27 -18.71 -4.37
CA SER A 289 -10.99 -17.46 -4.67
C SER A 289 -10.43 -16.78 -5.92
N VAL A 290 -9.09 -16.73 -6.08
CA VAL A 290 -8.43 -16.21 -7.28
C VAL A 290 -8.70 -17.09 -8.49
N ALA A 291 -8.60 -18.42 -8.31
CA ALA A 291 -8.90 -19.37 -9.39
C ALA A 291 -10.35 -19.22 -9.88
N LEU A 292 -11.30 -19.02 -8.98
CA LEU A 292 -12.71 -18.76 -9.31
C LEU A 292 -12.86 -17.43 -10.06
N ALA A 293 -12.25 -16.35 -9.58
CA ALA A 293 -12.32 -15.02 -10.20
C ALA A 293 -11.82 -15.05 -11.66
N SER A 294 -10.86 -15.92 -12.00
CA SER A 294 -10.35 -16.04 -13.37
C SER A 294 -11.43 -16.41 -14.41
N GLN A 295 -12.49 -17.11 -13.99
CA GLN A 295 -13.56 -17.63 -14.86
C GLN A 295 -14.85 -16.79 -14.81
N LEU A 296 -14.94 -15.83 -13.88
CA LEU A 296 -16.14 -15.06 -13.65
C LEU A 296 -16.14 -13.73 -14.42
N THR A 297 -17.31 -13.20 -14.66
CA THR A 297 -17.58 -11.86 -15.22
C THR A 297 -18.64 -11.16 -14.37
N GLU A 298 -18.89 -9.89 -14.62
CA GLU A 298 -19.97 -9.11 -14.02
C GLU A 298 -19.92 -9.11 -12.47
N ILE A 299 -21.08 -9.08 -11.81
CA ILE A 299 -21.22 -9.06 -10.34
C ILE A 299 -20.50 -10.25 -9.68
N PRO A 300 -20.58 -11.49 -10.18
CA PRO A 300 -19.81 -12.62 -9.60
C PRO A 300 -18.30 -12.37 -9.56
N LEU A 301 -17.72 -11.74 -10.58
CA LEU A 301 -16.30 -11.34 -10.57
C LEU A 301 -16.02 -10.32 -9.47
N VAL A 302 -16.84 -9.27 -9.36
CA VAL A 302 -16.69 -8.24 -8.32
C VAL A 302 -16.71 -8.86 -6.93
N LEU A 303 -17.72 -9.72 -6.65
CA LEU A 303 -17.84 -10.41 -5.36
C LEU A 303 -16.66 -11.33 -5.07
N SER A 304 -16.17 -12.07 -6.08
CA SER A 304 -14.99 -12.91 -5.92
C SER A 304 -13.74 -12.08 -5.64
N MET A 305 -13.54 -10.95 -6.32
CA MET A 305 -12.43 -10.04 -6.07
C MET A 305 -12.53 -9.32 -4.72
N MET A 306 -13.76 -9.02 -4.25
CA MET A 306 -13.96 -8.55 -2.87
C MET A 306 -13.46 -9.59 -1.86
N LEU A 307 -13.75 -10.87 -2.07
CA LEU A 307 -13.25 -11.95 -1.20
C LEU A 307 -11.72 -12.09 -1.30
N VAL A 308 -11.16 -12.08 -2.51
CA VAL A 308 -9.70 -12.13 -2.74
C VAL A 308 -8.98 -11.02 -2.00
N VAL A 309 -9.45 -9.77 -2.16
CA VAL A 309 -8.82 -8.60 -1.53
C VAL A 309 -9.09 -8.56 -0.02
N PHE A 310 -10.28 -8.99 0.43
CA PHE A 310 -10.55 -9.17 1.87
C PHE A 310 -9.54 -10.12 2.54
N LEU A 311 -9.30 -11.29 1.95
CA LEU A 311 -8.39 -12.30 2.50
C LEU A 311 -6.92 -11.85 2.42
N SER A 312 -6.48 -11.42 1.24
CA SER A 312 -5.07 -11.06 1.01
C SER A 312 -4.66 -9.78 1.78
N THR A 313 -5.52 -8.75 1.79
CA THR A 313 -5.25 -7.51 2.54
C THR A 313 -5.43 -7.74 4.05
N GLY A 314 -6.37 -8.61 4.45
CA GLY A 314 -6.52 -9.08 5.82
C GLY A 314 -5.28 -9.80 6.37
N ALA A 315 -4.44 -10.36 5.50
CA ALA A 315 -3.18 -10.98 5.90
C ALA A 315 -2.10 -9.96 6.32
N LEU A 316 -2.18 -8.68 5.92
CA LEU A 316 -1.15 -7.66 6.20
C LEU A 316 -0.92 -7.40 7.71
N PRO A 317 -1.94 -7.20 8.57
CA PRO A 317 -1.72 -7.06 10.00
C PRO A 317 -1.13 -8.34 10.63
N VAL A 318 -1.54 -9.51 10.17
CA VAL A 318 -1.00 -10.81 10.62
C VAL A 318 0.49 -10.93 10.27
N GLU A 319 0.85 -10.55 9.06
CA GLU A 319 2.23 -10.50 8.56
C GLU A 319 3.09 -9.52 9.38
N ASN A 320 2.56 -8.34 9.73
CA ASN A 320 3.25 -7.39 10.61
C ASN A 320 3.54 -7.99 11.98
N THR A 321 2.58 -8.73 12.55
CA THR A 321 2.74 -9.38 13.85
C THR A 321 3.80 -10.49 13.79
N LEU A 322 3.81 -11.30 12.72
CA LEU A 322 4.83 -12.31 12.46
C LEU A 322 6.22 -11.68 12.34
N LEU A 323 6.35 -10.56 11.60
CA LEU A 323 7.60 -9.83 11.46
C LEU A 323 8.14 -9.35 12.80
N VAL A 324 7.31 -8.72 13.62
CA VAL A 324 7.70 -8.26 14.97
C VAL A 324 8.15 -9.43 15.84
N ARG A 325 7.44 -10.55 15.76
CA ARG A 325 7.73 -11.75 16.56
C ARG A 325 9.06 -12.41 16.19
N TYR A 326 9.37 -12.47 14.89
CA TYR A 326 10.61 -13.11 14.42
C TYR A 326 11.81 -12.15 14.39
N ALA A 327 11.57 -10.84 14.41
CA ALA A 327 12.62 -9.84 14.34
C ALA A 327 13.32 -9.64 15.70
N PRO A 328 14.68 -9.56 15.73
CA PRO A 328 15.38 -9.08 16.90
C PRO A 328 14.92 -7.67 17.27
N SER A 329 14.62 -7.42 18.54
CA SER A 329 14.09 -6.15 19.03
C SER A 329 14.92 -4.92 18.65
N HIS A 330 16.26 -5.08 18.59
CA HIS A 330 17.21 -4.01 18.23
C HIS A 330 17.29 -3.73 16.72
N ARG A 331 16.60 -4.53 15.85
CA ARG A 331 16.62 -4.41 14.38
C ARG A 331 15.24 -4.18 13.76
N HIS A 332 14.22 -3.89 14.54
CA HIS A 332 12.86 -3.66 14.03
C HIS A 332 12.83 -2.60 12.92
N GLY A 333 13.57 -1.49 13.05
CA GLY A 333 13.64 -0.46 12.00
C GLY A 333 14.17 -1.00 10.67
N LEU A 334 15.26 -1.81 10.70
CA LEU A 334 15.80 -2.44 9.50
C LEU A 334 14.82 -3.45 8.90
N VAL A 335 14.14 -4.24 9.73
CA VAL A 335 13.17 -5.26 9.28
C VAL A 335 11.96 -4.61 8.61
N PHE A 336 11.39 -3.55 9.21
CA PHE A 336 10.31 -2.81 8.57
C PHE A 336 10.76 -2.06 7.31
N GLY A 337 11.98 -1.49 7.30
CA GLY A 337 12.56 -0.90 6.09
C GLY A 337 12.72 -1.93 4.97
N SER A 338 13.21 -3.13 5.29
CA SER A 338 13.30 -4.24 4.34
C SER A 338 11.92 -4.69 3.85
N LYS A 339 10.90 -4.68 4.72
CA LYS A 339 9.50 -4.94 4.33
C LYS A 339 9.05 -4.00 3.21
N PHE A 340 9.27 -2.69 3.36
CA PHE A 340 8.86 -1.72 2.34
C PHE A 340 9.66 -1.89 1.04
N LEU A 341 10.97 -2.14 1.13
CA LEU A 341 11.79 -2.40 -0.05
C LEU A 341 11.33 -3.66 -0.81
N LEU A 342 11.07 -4.76 -0.11
CA LEU A 342 10.61 -6.01 -0.72
C LEU A 342 9.14 -5.90 -1.18
N GLY A 343 8.26 -5.46 -0.30
CA GLY A 343 6.81 -5.46 -0.52
C GLY A 343 6.29 -4.38 -1.48
N PHE A 344 7.06 -3.32 -1.73
CA PHE A 344 6.71 -2.26 -2.69
C PHE A 344 7.80 -2.04 -3.74
N GLY A 345 9.09 -2.01 -3.35
CA GLY A 345 10.18 -1.75 -4.28
C GLY A 345 10.36 -2.88 -5.28
N PHE A 346 10.84 -4.02 -4.85
CA PHE A 346 11.07 -5.16 -5.76
C PHE A 346 9.78 -5.79 -6.28
N SER A 347 8.69 -5.72 -5.52
CA SER A 347 7.37 -6.18 -5.95
C SER A 347 6.78 -5.35 -7.10
N ALA A 348 7.32 -4.17 -7.42
CA ALA A 348 6.97 -3.39 -8.61
C ALA A 348 7.16 -4.19 -9.92
N LEU A 349 7.99 -5.25 -9.90
CA LEU A 349 8.04 -6.23 -10.99
C LEU A 349 6.66 -6.80 -11.32
N GLY A 350 5.76 -6.93 -10.33
CA GLY A 350 4.38 -7.38 -10.53
C GLY A 350 3.59 -6.47 -11.47
N ILE A 351 3.80 -5.15 -11.40
CA ILE A 351 3.18 -4.18 -12.31
C ILE A 351 3.66 -4.42 -13.76
N TYR A 352 4.97 -4.57 -13.94
CA TYR A 352 5.53 -4.85 -15.27
C TYR A 352 5.00 -6.18 -15.84
N LEU A 353 4.98 -7.23 -15.02
CA LEU A 353 4.46 -8.54 -15.42
C LEU A 353 2.97 -8.48 -15.80
N SER A 354 2.18 -7.63 -15.13
CA SER A 354 0.76 -7.44 -15.48
C SER A 354 0.60 -6.94 -16.92
N GLY A 355 1.35 -5.90 -17.29
CA GLY A 355 1.34 -5.38 -18.66
C GLY A 355 1.88 -6.38 -19.68
N TRP A 356 3.01 -7.03 -19.36
CA TRP A 356 3.67 -7.98 -20.26
C TRP A 356 2.83 -9.23 -20.54
N ILE A 357 2.23 -9.83 -19.50
CA ILE A 357 1.38 -11.02 -19.63
C ILE A 357 0.11 -10.67 -20.43
N TYR A 358 -0.52 -9.53 -20.14
CA TYR A 358 -1.70 -9.09 -20.86
C TYR A 358 -1.40 -8.86 -22.36
N GLU A 359 -0.30 -8.21 -22.69
CA GLU A 359 0.07 -7.95 -24.10
C GLU A 359 0.35 -9.24 -24.89
N LEU A 360 0.97 -10.24 -24.25
CA LEU A 360 1.23 -11.53 -24.89
C LEU A 360 -0.02 -12.38 -25.11
N SER A 361 -0.99 -12.30 -24.20
CA SER A 361 -2.12 -13.23 -24.17
C SER A 361 -3.46 -12.63 -24.56
N GLY A 362 -3.56 -11.30 -24.61
CA GLY A 362 -4.82 -10.56 -24.79
C GLY A 362 -5.84 -10.78 -23.66
N SER A 363 -5.44 -11.38 -22.54
CA SER A 363 -6.35 -11.80 -21.48
C SER A 363 -5.67 -11.77 -20.10
N PHE A 364 -6.46 -11.53 -19.05
CA PHE A 364 -5.98 -11.62 -17.68
C PHE A 364 -5.91 -13.04 -17.10
N ILE A 365 -6.37 -14.08 -17.83
CA ILE A 365 -6.43 -15.45 -17.30
C ILE A 365 -5.07 -15.96 -16.82
N TRP A 366 -3.99 -15.67 -17.55
CA TRP A 366 -2.63 -16.06 -17.17
C TRP A 366 -2.10 -15.25 -15.98
N LEU A 367 -2.57 -14.00 -15.85
CA LEU A 367 -2.25 -13.18 -14.69
C LEU A 367 -2.92 -13.72 -13.42
N TYR A 368 -4.17 -14.19 -13.51
CA TYR A 368 -4.82 -14.93 -12.43
C TYR A 368 -4.09 -16.23 -12.10
N GLY A 369 -3.58 -16.95 -13.11
CA GLY A 369 -2.71 -18.11 -12.91
C GLY A 369 -1.45 -17.76 -12.10
N LEU A 370 -0.80 -16.65 -12.42
CA LEU A 370 0.33 -16.15 -11.63
C LEU A 370 -0.08 -15.80 -10.19
N LEU A 371 -1.22 -15.13 -9.99
CA LEU A 371 -1.74 -14.80 -8.65
C LEU A 371 -2.02 -16.06 -7.81
N VAL A 372 -2.55 -17.14 -8.43
CA VAL A 372 -2.73 -18.46 -7.78
C VAL A 372 -1.38 -19.01 -7.33
N LEU A 373 -0.36 -18.99 -8.20
CA LEU A 373 0.98 -19.48 -7.86
C LEU A 373 1.63 -18.67 -6.73
N LEU A 374 1.49 -17.35 -6.76
CA LEU A 374 1.99 -16.47 -5.69
C LEU A 374 1.31 -16.77 -4.36
N ALA A 375 -0.03 -16.87 -4.35
CA ALA A 375 -0.79 -17.15 -3.14
C ALA A 375 -0.45 -18.55 -2.58
N LEU A 376 -0.31 -19.56 -3.44
CA LEU A 376 0.09 -20.91 -3.06
C LEU A 376 1.51 -20.92 -2.47
N ALA A 377 2.45 -20.22 -3.09
CA ALA A 377 3.81 -20.12 -2.58
C ALA A 377 3.86 -19.46 -1.20
N VAL A 378 3.07 -18.40 -0.97
CA VAL A 378 2.94 -17.78 0.37
C VAL A 378 2.32 -18.73 1.37
N ALA A 379 1.29 -19.50 0.99
CA ALA A 379 0.70 -20.54 1.87
C ALA A 379 1.73 -21.62 2.25
N VAL A 380 2.53 -22.09 1.29
CA VAL A 380 3.63 -23.04 1.57
C VAL A 380 4.66 -22.43 2.51
N ILE A 381 5.07 -21.20 2.30
CA ILE A 381 6.00 -20.49 3.20
C ILE A 381 5.39 -20.39 4.61
N ALA A 382 4.12 -19.98 4.72
CA ALA A 382 3.42 -19.91 6.00
C ALA A 382 3.38 -21.25 6.73
N PHE A 383 3.22 -22.35 5.99
CA PHE A 383 3.30 -23.71 6.54
C PHE A 383 4.71 -24.06 7.04
N LEU A 384 5.76 -23.61 6.38
CA LEU A 384 7.16 -23.86 6.75
C LEU A 384 7.68 -22.96 7.89
N LEU A 385 6.99 -21.85 8.20
CA LEU A 385 7.38 -20.98 9.30
C LEU A 385 7.40 -21.74 10.64
N PRO A 386 8.34 -21.42 11.57
CA PRO A 386 8.42 -22.08 12.88
C PRO A 386 7.14 -21.91 13.70
N GLY A 387 6.68 -22.96 14.37
CA GLY A 387 5.54 -22.89 15.31
C GLY A 387 5.86 -22.09 16.57
N GLN A 388 4.80 -21.63 17.27
CA GLN A 388 4.89 -20.75 18.46
C GLN A 388 5.78 -21.30 19.59
N ARG A 389 5.85 -22.64 19.79
CA ARG A 389 6.62 -23.26 20.88
C ARG A 389 8.14 -23.16 20.76
N VAL A 390 8.67 -22.74 19.61
CA VAL A 390 10.12 -22.80 19.32
C VAL A 390 10.82 -21.49 19.72
N LEU A 391 10.08 -20.42 20.01
CA LEU A 391 10.60 -19.07 20.27
C LEU A 391 10.29 -18.57 21.68
N GLN A 392 9.64 -19.35 22.55
CA GLN A 392 9.55 -19.02 23.98
C GLN A 392 10.90 -19.37 24.63
N PRO A 393 11.52 -18.46 25.39
CA PRO A 393 12.66 -18.81 26.22
C PRO A 393 12.22 -19.81 27.31
N ALA A 394 13.09 -20.73 27.62
CA ALA A 394 12.90 -21.70 28.70
C ALA A 394 13.00 -20.99 30.07
#